data_4d30d71f81d398c8b7282fc36e41fe0a
#
_entry.id   4d30d71f81d398c8b7282fc36e41fe0a
#
_cell.length_a   1.000
_cell.length_b   1.000
_cell.length_c   1.000
_cell.angle_alpha   90.00
_cell.angle_beta   90.00
_cell.angle_gamma   90.00
#
_symmetry.space_group_name_H-M   'P 1'
#
loop_
_entity.id
_entity.type
_entity.pdbx_description
1 polymer ?
#
loop_
_entity_poly.entity_id
_entity_poly.type
_entity_poly.pdbx_seq_one_letter_code
_entity_poly.pdbx_strand_id
1 'polypeptide(L)'
;KLRAIKRLMDVGMRPGKIIRATLDELNALADGRIAPRREQPTPAVEREILALLSRHDAGVLQNSLANLLMRQGVQRFVLETLASLNHTVGDAWMRGDLAVFEEHLYTEHVQIVLRTAINAFPRQTGLPRVLLTTFPGEQHGVGLLMVEALLVPEGAQCISLGTQTPLEDIRRAALAYDVHIVALSFSSVFPVRQAGDGLAALRRQLPPKVALWAGGEMTRRVRKALPAVTLIAE
;
A
#
# COMPACT_ATOMS: atom_id res chain seq x y z
N LYS A 1 25.72 8.93 -12.36
CA LYS A 1 24.60 8.01 -12.11
C LYS A 1 23.97 7.54 -13.42
N LEU A 2 23.55 8.41 -14.34
CA LEU A 2 22.93 8.04 -15.62
C LEU A 2 23.79 7.14 -16.49
N ARG A 3 25.12 7.38 -16.56
CA ARG A 3 26.05 6.52 -17.32
C ARG A 3 26.18 5.11 -16.72
N ALA A 4 26.15 4.97 -15.41
CA ALA A 4 26.18 3.67 -14.73
C ALA A 4 24.89 2.90 -14.96
N ILE A 5 23.74 3.60 -14.87
CA ILE A 5 22.42 3.03 -15.21
C ILE A 5 22.41 2.52 -16.65
N LYS A 6 22.87 3.33 -17.62
CA LYS A 6 22.90 2.94 -19.02
C LYS A 6 23.76 1.69 -19.26
N ARG A 7 24.97 1.63 -18.67
CA ARG A 7 25.84 0.43 -18.77
C ARG A 7 25.16 -0.84 -18.27
N LEU A 8 24.44 -0.76 -17.15
CA LEU A 8 23.74 -1.90 -16.58
C LEU A 8 22.53 -2.31 -17.42
N MET A 9 21.84 -1.35 -18.04
CA MET A 9 20.77 -1.64 -19.01
C MET A 9 21.31 -2.28 -20.29
N ASP A 10 22.47 -1.83 -20.78
CA ASP A 10 23.12 -2.38 -21.99
C ASP A 10 23.55 -3.85 -21.80
N VAL A 11 23.82 -4.28 -20.55
CA VAL A 11 24.07 -5.69 -20.20
C VAL A 11 22.82 -6.46 -19.77
N GLY A 12 21.61 -5.91 -20.05
CA GLY A 12 20.35 -6.62 -19.87
C GLY A 12 19.69 -6.45 -18.48
N MET A 13 20.22 -5.58 -17.63
CA MET A 13 19.54 -5.29 -16.35
C MET A 13 18.36 -4.36 -16.56
N ARG A 14 17.22 -4.73 -15.97
CA ARG A 14 15.99 -3.96 -16.11
C ARG A 14 16.03 -2.67 -15.27
N PRO A 15 15.40 -1.56 -15.74
CA PRO A 15 15.39 -0.26 -15.04
C PRO A 15 14.99 -0.32 -13.58
N GLY A 16 14.00 -1.14 -13.23
CA GLY A 16 13.51 -1.28 -11.86
C GLY A 16 14.58 -1.69 -10.84
N LYS A 17 15.59 -2.47 -11.28
CA LYS A 17 16.71 -2.91 -10.43
C LYS A 17 17.73 -1.80 -10.13
N ILE A 18 17.83 -0.81 -11.00
CA ILE A 18 18.98 0.10 -11.03
C ILE A 18 18.62 1.58 -10.81
N ILE A 19 17.37 2.00 -11.03
CA ILE A 19 16.97 3.41 -10.90
C ILE A 19 17.14 3.95 -9.47
N ARG A 20 16.86 3.13 -8.46
CA ARG A 20 16.91 3.52 -7.03
C ARG A 20 18.29 3.35 -6.40
N ALA A 21 19.19 2.61 -7.03
CA ALA A 21 20.52 2.37 -6.49
C ALA A 21 21.35 3.67 -6.42
N THR A 22 22.18 3.77 -5.40
CA THR A 22 23.20 4.83 -5.28
C THR A 22 24.25 4.66 -6.38
N LEU A 23 25.10 5.67 -6.59
CA LEU A 23 26.16 5.55 -7.59
C LEU A 23 27.17 4.45 -7.24
N ASP A 24 27.46 4.29 -5.95
CA ASP A 24 28.39 3.26 -5.45
C ASP A 24 27.81 1.85 -5.60
N GLU A 25 26.51 1.67 -5.34
CA GLU A 25 25.82 0.41 -5.59
C GLU A 25 25.75 0.06 -7.07
N LEU A 26 25.50 1.05 -7.96
CA LEU A 26 25.52 0.85 -9.40
C LEU A 26 26.91 0.47 -9.93
N ASN A 27 27.97 1.09 -9.41
CA ASN A 27 29.33 0.74 -9.77
C ASN A 27 29.69 -0.66 -9.25
N ALA A 28 29.32 -1.00 -8.02
CA ALA A 28 29.55 -2.31 -7.43
C ALA A 28 28.79 -3.43 -8.17
N LEU A 29 27.58 -3.15 -8.66
CA LEU A 29 26.83 -4.06 -9.53
C LEU A 29 27.51 -4.22 -10.90
N ALA A 30 27.99 -3.12 -11.49
CA ALA A 30 28.73 -3.15 -12.77
C ALA A 30 30.06 -3.90 -12.67
N ASP A 31 30.71 -3.87 -11.51
CA ASP A 31 31.98 -4.55 -11.23
C ASP A 31 31.78 -6.00 -10.76
N GLY A 32 30.53 -6.50 -10.66
CA GLY A 32 30.24 -7.84 -10.17
C GLY A 32 30.57 -8.08 -8.68
N ARG A 33 30.79 -7.00 -7.91
CA ARG A 33 31.19 -7.08 -6.49
C ARG A 33 30.05 -7.28 -5.51
N ILE A 34 28.81 -7.07 -5.93
CA ILE A 34 27.61 -7.38 -5.12
C ILE A 34 27.08 -8.71 -5.62
N ALA A 35 27.29 -9.77 -4.83
CA ALA A 35 26.55 -11.01 -5.03
C ALA A 35 25.05 -10.72 -4.86
N PRO A 36 24.18 -11.34 -5.68
CA PRO A 36 22.73 -11.20 -5.47
C PRO A 36 22.42 -11.59 -4.02
N ARG A 37 21.67 -10.72 -3.31
CA ARG A 37 21.22 -10.98 -1.94
C ARG A 37 20.60 -12.38 -1.93
N ARG A 38 21.10 -13.29 -1.08
CA ARG A 38 20.54 -14.63 -0.94
C ARG A 38 19.05 -14.47 -0.68
N GLU A 39 18.24 -14.89 -1.65
CA GLU A 39 16.78 -14.89 -1.53
C GLU A 39 16.42 -15.81 -0.37
N GLN A 40 15.77 -15.27 0.66
CA GLN A 40 15.11 -16.12 1.63
C GLN A 40 14.02 -16.90 0.88
N PRO A 41 13.78 -18.18 1.18
CA PRO A 41 12.77 -18.95 0.49
C PRO A 41 11.41 -18.29 0.67
N THR A 42 10.83 -17.84 -0.44
CA THR A 42 9.49 -17.22 -0.48
C THR A 42 8.47 -18.24 0.06
N PRO A 43 7.60 -17.85 1.00
CA PRO A 43 6.56 -18.74 1.52
C PRO A 43 5.70 -19.36 0.39
N ALA A 44 5.04 -20.48 0.69
CA ALA A 44 4.33 -21.26 -0.33
C ALA A 44 3.20 -20.46 -1.01
N VAL A 45 2.48 -19.64 -0.23
CA VAL A 45 1.37 -18.80 -0.72
C VAL A 45 1.87 -17.76 -1.71
N GLU A 46 2.94 -17.05 -1.38
CA GLU A 46 3.52 -16.02 -2.25
C GLU A 46 4.03 -16.60 -3.57
N ARG A 47 4.67 -17.78 -3.52
CA ARG A 47 5.10 -18.48 -4.74
C ARG A 47 3.93 -18.88 -5.63
N GLU A 48 2.84 -19.36 -5.02
CA GLU A 48 1.62 -19.71 -5.75
C GLU A 48 1.03 -18.49 -6.45
N ILE A 49 0.85 -17.39 -5.74
CA ILE A 49 0.29 -16.15 -6.31
C ILE A 49 1.18 -15.60 -7.43
N LEU A 50 2.51 -15.55 -7.24
CA LEU A 50 3.44 -15.13 -8.29
C LEU A 50 3.36 -16.04 -9.54
N ALA A 51 3.23 -17.35 -9.34
CA ALA A 51 3.08 -18.30 -10.44
C ALA A 51 1.76 -18.11 -11.20
N LEU A 52 0.66 -17.80 -10.50
CA LEU A 52 -0.62 -17.52 -11.14
C LEU A 52 -0.59 -16.23 -11.96
N LEU A 53 0.08 -15.19 -11.45
CA LEU A 53 0.29 -13.95 -12.19
C LEU A 53 1.09 -14.18 -13.47
N SER A 54 2.20 -14.93 -13.40
CA SER A 54 3.04 -15.24 -14.56
C SER A 54 2.34 -16.16 -15.60
N ARG A 55 1.31 -16.92 -15.19
CA ARG A 55 0.48 -17.74 -16.09
C ARG A 55 -0.73 -16.99 -16.63
N HIS A 56 -0.96 -15.76 -16.16
CA HIS A 56 -2.11 -14.92 -16.52
C HIS A 56 -3.46 -15.57 -16.23
N ASP A 57 -3.54 -16.37 -15.17
CA ASP A 57 -4.76 -17.08 -14.77
C ASP A 57 -5.56 -16.26 -13.77
N ALA A 58 -6.26 -15.25 -14.29
CA ALA A 58 -7.03 -14.29 -13.49
C ALA A 58 -8.12 -14.96 -12.64
N GLY A 59 -8.82 -15.97 -13.17
CA GLY A 59 -9.91 -16.66 -12.48
C GLY A 59 -9.38 -17.48 -11.29
N VAL A 60 -8.31 -18.22 -11.48
CA VAL A 60 -7.69 -18.99 -10.41
C VAL A 60 -7.05 -18.07 -9.37
N LEU A 61 -6.44 -16.95 -9.77
CA LEU A 61 -5.89 -15.94 -8.85
C LEU A 61 -6.98 -15.41 -7.91
N GLN A 62 -8.12 -14.99 -8.47
CA GLN A 62 -9.24 -14.46 -7.66
C GLN A 62 -9.77 -15.53 -6.69
N ASN A 63 -9.94 -16.75 -7.17
CA ASN A 63 -10.42 -17.87 -6.34
C ASN A 63 -9.41 -18.21 -5.22
N SER A 64 -8.11 -18.19 -5.50
CA SER A 64 -7.06 -18.45 -4.50
C SER A 64 -7.08 -17.38 -3.41
N LEU A 65 -7.15 -16.08 -3.77
CA LEU A 65 -7.25 -14.99 -2.82
C LEU A 65 -8.53 -15.08 -1.97
N ALA A 66 -9.69 -15.35 -2.59
CA ALA A 66 -10.95 -15.51 -1.88
C ALA A 66 -10.95 -16.73 -0.93
N ASN A 67 -10.37 -17.85 -1.35
CA ASN A 67 -10.21 -19.04 -0.50
C ASN A 67 -9.29 -18.77 0.70
N LEU A 68 -8.19 -18.04 0.51
CA LEU A 68 -7.31 -17.63 1.61
C LEU A 68 -8.08 -16.77 2.63
N LEU A 69 -8.84 -15.78 2.15
CA LEU A 69 -9.69 -14.94 2.99
C LEU A 69 -10.71 -15.77 3.79
N MET A 70 -11.43 -16.71 3.12
CA MET A 70 -12.43 -17.55 3.79
C MET A 70 -11.82 -18.46 4.86
N ARG A 71 -10.63 -19.02 4.62
CA ARG A 71 -9.97 -19.92 5.59
C ARG A 71 -9.40 -19.19 6.79
N GLN A 72 -8.90 -17.98 6.60
CA GLN A 72 -8.16 -17.24 7.63
C GLN A 72 -9.03 -16.25 8.40
N GLY A 73 -10.13 -15.81 7.80
CA GLY A 73 -10.89 -14.65 8.24
C GLY A 73 -10.21 -13.33 7.83
N VAL A 74 -11.00 -12.25 7.84
CA VAL A 74 -10.57 -10.94 7.32
C VAL A 74 -9.33 -10.42 8.01
N GLN A 75 -9.31 -10.44 9.34
CA GLN A 75 -8.21 -9.85 10.13
C GLN A 75 -6.87 -10.52 9.82
N ARG A 76 -6.81 -11.85 9.90
CA ARG A 76 -5.57 -12.58 9.66
C ARG A 76 -5.15 -12.49 8.19
N PHE A 77 -6.11 -12.59 7.26
CA PHE A 77 -5.84 -12.42 5.84
C PHE A 77 -5.19 -11.07 5.54
N VAL A 78 -5.74 -9.97 6.08
CA VAL A 78 -5.22 -8.61 5.84
C VAL A 78 -3.85 -8.42 6.49
N LEU A 79 -3.71 -8.76 7.77
CA LEU A 79 -2.50 -8.43 8.54
C LEU A 79 -1.31 -9.34 8.23
N GLU A 80 -1.54 -10.62 7.95
CA GLU A 80 -0.46 -11.57 7.75
C GLU A 80 -0.25 -11.88 6.26
N THR A 81 -1.31 -12.27 5.56
CA THR A 81 -1.19 -12.77 4.19
C THR A 81 -1.08 -11.64 3.18
N LEU A 82 -2.03 -10.69 3.21
CA LEU A 82 -2.07 -9.64 2.21
C LEU A 82 -0.93 -8.63 2.36
N ALA A 83 -0.55 -8.30 3.60
CA ALA A 83 0.61 -7.45 3.86
C ALA A 83 1.88 -8.06 3.27
N SER A 84 2.10 -9.37 3.47
CA SER A 84 3.25 -10.10 2.91
C SER A 84 3.17 -10.20 1.38
N LEU A 85 2.01 -10.50 0.81
CA LEU A 85 1.79 -10.56 -0.64
C LEU A 85 2.05 -9.23 -1.32
N ASN A 86 1.54 -8.12 -0.77
CA ASN A 86 1.77 -6.77 -1.31
C ASN A 86 3.26 -6.44 -1.37
N HIS A 87 4.01 -6.82 -0.34
CA HIS A 87 5.46 -6.63 -0.31
C HIS A 87 6.16 -7.50 -1.38
N THR A 88 5.82 -8.78 -1.44
CA THR A 88 6.41 -9.74 -2.38
C THR A 88 6.12 -9.38 -3.84
N VAL A 89 4.88 -9.02 -4.17
CA VAL A 89 4.48 -8.60 -5.53
C VAL A 89 5.14 -7.27 -5.89
N GLY A 90 5.14 -6.30 -4.96
CA GLY A 90 5.82 -5.03 -5.17
C GLY A 90 7.33 -5.19 -5.40
N ASP A 91 7.99 -6.04 -4.65
CA ASP A 91 9.41 -6.35 -4.84
C ASP A 91 9.67 -7.06 -6.17
N ALA A 92 8.84 -8.04 -6.54
CA ALA A 92 8.95 -8.74 -7.83
C ALA A 92 8.78 -7.77 -9.01
N TRP A 93 7.80 -6.85 -8.92
CA TRP A 93 7.64 -5.78 -9.91
C TRP A 93 8.85 -4.85 -9.95
N MET A 94 9.38 -4.42 -8.80
CA MET A 94 10.56 -3.56 -8.76
C MET A 94 11.80 -4.22 -9.33
N ARG A 95 11.96 -5.53 -9.16
CA ARG A 95 13.04 -6.31 -9.78
C ARG A 95 12.82 -6.52 -11.28
N GLY A 96 11.59 -6.29 -11.78
CA GLY A 96 11.19 -6.56 -13.15
C GLY A 96 10.92 -8.04 -13.43
N ASP A 97 10.65 -8.81 -12.38
CA ASP A 97 10.21 -10.21 -12.46
C ASP A 97 8.71 -10.29 -12.83
N LEU A 98 7.95 -9.22 -12.54
CA LEU A 98 6.57 -9.00 -12.98
C LEU A 98 6.46 -7.80 -13.91
N ALA A 99 5.63 -7.90 -14.93
CA ALA A 99 5.24 -6.78 -15.77
C ALA A 99 4.20 -5.88 -15.06
N VAL A 100 4.04 -4.65 -15.55
CA VAL A 100 3.08 -3.69 -14.99
C VAL A 100 1.65 -4.24 -15.00
N PHE A 101 1.24 -4.90 -16.09
CA PHE A 101 -0.12 -5.44 -16.19
C PHE A 101 -0.37 -6.61 -15.22
N GLU A 102 0.66 -7.37 -14.86
CA GLU A 102 0.57 -8.47 -13.89
C GLU A 102 0.39 -7.92 -12.47
N GLU A 103 1.13 -6.87 -12.11
CA GLU A 103 0.93 -6.13 -10.85
C GLU A 103 -0.47 -5.50 -10.79
N HIS A 104 -0.93 -4.89 -11.89
CA HIS A 104 -2.29 -4.34 -11.97
C HIS A 104 -3.35 -5.43 -11.83
N LEU A 105 -3.17 -6.59 -12.47
CA LEU A 105 -4.06 -7.73 -12.30
C LEU A 105 -4.17 -8.17 -10.84
N TYR A 106 -3.03 -8.29 -10.15
CA TYR A 106 -3.00 -8.59 -8.72
C TYR A 106 -3.78 -7.55 -7.91
N THR A 107 -3.47 -6.28 -8.11
CA THR A 107 -4.09 -5.16 -7.40
C THR A 107 -5.61 -5.13 -7.59
N GLU A 108 -6.11 -5.32 -8.81
CA GLU A 108 -7.54 -5.39 -9.10
C GLU A 108 -8.23 -6.56 -8.37
N HIS A 109 -7.65 -7.76 -8.42
CA HIS A 109 -8.24 -8.92 -7.75
C HIS A 109 -8.23 -8.79 -6.22
N VAL A 110 -7.18 -8.23 -5.65
CA VAL A 110 -7.14 -7.88 -4.21
C VAL A 110 -8.26 -6.90 -3.86
N GLN A 111 -8.46 -5.87 -4.66
CA GLN A 111 -9.54 -4.89 -4.43
C GLN A 111 -10.92 -5.55 -4.51
N ILE A 112 -11.16 -6.42 -5.49
CA ILE A 112 -12.43 -7.16 -5.62
C ILE A 112 -12.69 -8.00 -4.37
N VAL A 113 -11.70 -8.77 -3.92
CA VAL A 113 -11.82 -9.66 -2.76
C VAL A 113 -12.08 -8.87 -1.48
N LEU A 114 -11.35 -7.78 -1.25
CA LEU A 114 -11.54 -6.92 -0.07
C LEU A 114 -12.91 -6.22 -0.10
N ARG A 115 -13.33 -5.65 -1.24
CA ARG A 115 -14.65 -5.01 -1.37
C ARG A 115 -15.78 -6.00 -1.13
N THR A 116 -15.64 -7.22 -1.64
CA THR A 116 -16.61 -8.28 -1.41
C THR A 116 -16.71 -8.61 0.08
N ALA A 117 -15.59 -8.74 0.76
CA ALA A 117 -15.53 -8.99 2.20
C ALA A 117 -16.16 -7.85 3.01
N ILE A 118 -15.83 -6.60 2.71
CA ILE A 118 -16.39 -5.41 3.37
C ILE A 118 -17.90 -5.35 3.20
N ASN A 119 -18.39 -5.57 1.97
CA ASN A 119 -19.81 -5.52 1.64
C ASN A 119 -20.64 -6.68 2.25
N ALA A 120 -19.99 -7.75 2.71
CA ALA A 120 -20.67 -8.84 3.42
C ALA A 120 -21.10 -8.45 4.84
N PHE A 121 -20.53 -7.39 5.42
CA PHE A 121 -20.95 -6.87 6.71
C PHE A 121 -22.15 -5.92 6.56
N PRO A 122 -23.09 -5.93 7.51
CA PRO A 122 -24.17 -4.95 7.54
C PRO A 122 -23.61 -3.53 7.55
N ARG A 123 -24.32 -2.60 6.92
CA ARG A 123 -23.92 -1.18 6.98
C ARG A 123 -23.84 -0.73 8.43
N GLN A 124 -22.67 -0.32 8.84
CA GLN A 124 -22.42 0.20 10.18
C GLN A 124 -22.95 1.64 10.27
N THR A 125 -23.76 1.90 11.29
CA THR A 125 -24.22 3.25 11.65
C THR A 125 -23.58 3.72 12.97
N GLY A 126 -22.61 2.93 13.43
CA GLY A 126 -21.96 3.11 14.73
C GLY A 126 -20.79 4.10 14.74
N LEU A 127 -20.10 4.08 15.84
CA LEU A 127 -18.91 4.89 16.10
C LEU A 127 -17.70 3.96 16.27
N PRO A 128 -16.51 4.43 15.86
CA PRO A 128 -16.21 5.74 15.28
C PRO A 128 -16.61 5.87 13.80
N ARG A 129 -16.86 7.11 13.35
CA ARG A 129 -16.89 7.44 11.92
C ARG A 129 -15.49 7.75 11.44
N VAL A 130 -15.04 7.04 10.41
CA VAL A 130 -13.67 7.09 9.88
C VAL A 130 -13.68 7.48 8.42
N LEU A 131 -13.06 8.60 8.07
CA LEU A 131 -12.85 9.03 6.69
C LEU A 131 -11.55 8.41 6.16
N LEU A 132 -11.64 7.70 5.04
CA LEU A 132 -10.52 7.00 4.41
C LEU A 132 -10.18 7.64 3.06
N THR A 133 -8.93 8.06 2.87
CA THR A 133 -8.47 8.62 1.59
C THR A 133 -6.96 8.66 1.48
N THR A 134 -6.45 9.18 0.34
CA THR A 134 -5.03 9.49 0.13
C THR A 134 -4.86 10.95 -0.29
N PHE A 135 -3.64 11.48 -0.18
CA PHE A 135 -3.31 12.80 -0.69
C PHE A 135 -3.20 12.84 -2.22
N PRO A 136 -3.29 14.04 -2.84
CA PRO A 136 -2.97 14.21 -4.26
C PRO A 136 -1.59 13.63 -4.61
N GLY A 137 -1.53 12.90 -5.71
CA GLY A 137 -0.33 12.19 -6.14
C GLY A 137 -0.13 10.78 -5.53
N GLU A 138 -0.95 10.37 -4.57
CA GLU A 138 -0.96 9.00 -4.06
C GLU A 138 -2.12 8.21 -4.68
N GLN A 139 -1.78 7.33 -5.61
CA GLN A 139 -2.75 6.55 -6.39
C GLN A 139 -3.06 5.16 -5.78
N HIS A 140 -2.25 4.70 -4.81
CA HIS A 140 -2.36 3.36 -4.26
C HIS A 140 -3.47 3.29 -3.21
N GLY A 141 -4.58 2.64 -3.56
CA GLY A 141 -5.78 2.54 -2.72
C GLY A 141 -5.90 1.25 -1.91
N VAL A 142 -5.08 0.23 -2.14
CA VAL A 142 -5.21 -1.08 -1.46
C VAL A 142 -5.08 -0.94 0.06
N GLY A 143 -4.16 -0.09 0.54
CA GLY A 143 -4.01 0.17 1.96
C GLY A 143 -5.27 0.74 2.63
N LEU A 144 -6.05 1.56 1.90
CA LEU A 144 -7.33 2.06 2.41
C LEU A 144 -8.34 0.94 2.59
N LEU A 145 -8.43 0.02 1.60
CA LEU A 145 -9.32 -1.14 1.68
C LEU A 145 -8.90 -2.12 2.78
N MET A 146 -7.60 -2.28 3.01
CA MET A 146 -7.10 -3.09 4.12
C MET A 146 -7.57 -2.53 5.46
N VAL A 147 -7.42 -1.22 5.67
CA VAL A 147 -7.89 -0.55 6.89
C VAL A 147 -9.41 -0.63 7.02
N GLU A 148 -10.17 -0.40 5.96
CA GLU A 148 -11.62 -0.51 5.94
C GLU A 148 -12.07 -1.93 6.31
N ALA A 149 -11.43 -2.96 5.73
CA ALA A 149 -11.72 -4.36 6.01
C ALA A 149 -11.44 -4.77 7.47
N LEU A 150 -10.53 -4.08 8.16
CA LEU A 150 -10.26 -4.30 9.58
C LEU A 150 -11.23 -3.54 10.49
N LEU A 151 -11.65 -2.33 10.11
CA LEU A 151 -12.48 -1.46 10.95
C LEU A 151 -13.97 -1.79 10.88
N VAL A 152 -14.46 -2.19 9.71
CA VAL A 152 -15.89 -2.48 9.51
C VAL A 152 -16.39 -3.63 10.39
N PRO A 153 -15.67 -4.78 10.53
CA PRO A 153 -16.07 -5.84 11.46
C PRO A 153 -16.12 -5.40 12.94
N GLU A 154 -15.31 -4.40 13.31
CA GLU A 154 -15.28 -3.81 14.66
C GLU A 154 -16.40 -2.76 14.89
N GLY A 155 -17.27 -2.58 13.91
CA GLY A 155 -18.44 -1.70 14.01
C GLY A 155 -18.20 -0.25 13.61
N ALA A 156 -17.02 0.11 13.10
CA ALA A 156 -16.75 1.46 12.63
C ALA A 156 -17.53 1.78 11.34
N GLN A 157 -18.06 3.01 11.26
CA GLN A 157 -18.63 3.54 10.03
C GLN A 157 -17.50 4.14 9.17
N CYS A 158 -17.11 3.45 8.11
CA CYS A 158 -16.10 3.93 7.19
C CYS A 158 -16.72 4.72 6.04
N ILE A 159 -16.15 5.89 5.73
CA ILE A 159 -16.49 6.77 4.61
C ILE A 159 -15.26 6.84 3.71
N SER A 160 -15.28 6.09 2.59
CA SER A 160 -14.15 6.07 1.67
C SER A 160 -14.36 7.08 0.55
N LEU A 161 -13.41 8.02 0.40
CA LEU A 161 -13.37 8.98 -0.71
C LEU A 161 -12.52 8.47 -1.88
N GLY A 162 -11.88 7.31 -1.73
CA GLY A 162 -10.91 6.83 -2.71
C GLY A 162 -9.57 7.54 -2.60
N THR A 163 -8.85 7.62 -3.73
CA THR A 163 -7.49 8.17 -3.76
C THR A 163 -7.45 9.62 -4.26
N GLN A 164 -6.32 10.31 -3.98
CA GLN A 164 -5.98 11.61 -4.53
C GLN A 164 -6.95 12.76 -4.18
N THR A 165 -7.47 12.77 -2.95
CA THR A 165 -8.37 13.84 -2.50
C THR A 165 -7.58 15.08 -2.08
N PRO A 166 -7.93 16.28 -2.59
CA PRO A 166 -7.34 17.54 -2.15
C PRO A 166 -7.52 17.78 -0.64
N LEU A 167 -6.52 18.40 0.01
CA LEU A 167 -6.55 18.64 1.47
C LEU A 167 -7.79 19.38 1.93
N GLU A 168 -8.22 20.39 1.18
CA GLU A 168 -9.40 21.17 1.50
C GLU A 168 -10.68 20.32 1.44
N ASP A 169 -10.77 19.42 0.44
CA ASP A 169 -11.92 18.51 0.32
C ASP A 169 -11.91 17.43 1.43
N ILE A 170 -10.73 16.97 1.85
CA ILE A 170 -10.62 16.10 3.05
C ILE A 170 -11.19 16.82 4.27
N ARG A 171 -10.82 18.09 4.50
CA ARG A 171 -11.33 18.90 5.60
C ARG A 171 -12.85 19.08 5.50
N ARG A 172 -13.36 19.44 4.33
CA ARG A 172 -14.80 19.64 4.08
C ARG A 172 -15.59 18.36 4.34
N ALA A 173 -15.11 17.23 3.83
CA ALA A 173 -15.74 15.94 4.06
C ALA A 173 -15.70 15.53 5.54
N ALA A 174 -14.58 15.75 6.23
CA ALA A 174 -14.44 15.46 7.65
C ALA A 174 -15.50 16.22 8.49
N LEU A 175 -15.77 17.47 8.14
CA LEU A 175 -16.81 18.29 8.81
C LEU A 175 -18.21 17.86 8.39
N ALA A 176 -18.46 17.64 7.11
CA ALA A 176 -19.78 17.29 6.58
C ALA A 176 -20.30 15.95 7.13
N TYR A 177 -19.41 14.97 7.28
CA TYR A 177 -19.75 13.66 7.83
C TYR A 177 -19.56 13.58 9.36
N ASP A 178 -19.14 14.69 10.01
CA ASP A 178 -18.82 14.75 11.44
C ASP A 178 -17.98 13.54 11.88
N VAL A 179 -16.82 13.33 11.21
CA VAL A 179 -15.98 12.17 11.46
C VAL A 179 -15.16 12.32 12.75
N HIS A 180 -14.82 11.19 13.34
CA HIS A 180 -13.96 11.11 14.52
C HIS A 180 -12.48 10.96 14.13
N ILE A 181 -12.26 10.33 12.98
CA ILE A 181 -10.91 9.99 12.51
C ILE A 181 -10.82 10.29 11.01
N VAL A 182 -9.73 10.92 10.58
CA VAL A 182 -9.27 10.95 9.20
C VAL A 182 -8.07 10.01 9.10
N ALA A 183 -8.18 8.96 8.29
CA ALA A 183 -7.13 7.98 8.09
C ALA A 183 -6.60 8.05 6.64
N LEU A 184 -5.29 8.25 6.53
CA LEU A 184 -4.58 8.41 5.26
C LEU A 184 -3.62 7.25 5.05
N SER A 185 -3.59 6.71 3.83
CA SER A 185 -2.66 5.66 3.42
C SER A 185 -1.60 6.22 2.48
N PHE A 186 -0.36 5.75 2.65
CA PHE A 186 0.79 6.15 1.83
C PHE A 186 1.62 4.94 1.43
N SER A 187 1.83 4.78 0.13
CA SER A 187 2.72 3.75 -0.41
C SER A 187 4.20 4.06 -0.15
N SER A 188 5.06 3.07 -0.37
CA SER A 188 6.52 3.22 -0.26
C SER A 188 7.10 4.25 -1.22
N VAL A 189 6.42 4.53 -2.33
CA VAL A 189 6.89 5.48 -3.36
C VAL A 189 6.49 6.92 -3.10
N PHE A 190 5.53 7.16 -2.19
CA PHE A 190 5.11 8.53 -1.89
C PHE A 190 6.22 9.31 -1.15
N PRO A 191 6.50 10.57 -1.54
CA PRO A 191 7.59 11.35 -0.96
C PRO A 191 7.34 11.67 0.53
N VAL A 192 8.23 11.21 1.41
CA VAL A 192 8.13 11.39 2.88
C VAL A 192 7.96 12.85 3.28
N ARG A 193 8.70 13.77 2.63
CA ARG A 193 8.60 15.21 2.90
C ARG A 193 7.22 15.75 2.55
N GLN A 194 6.70 15.40 1.39
CA GLN A 194 5.37 15.84 0.94
C GLN A 194 4.27 15.31 1.87
N ALA A 195 4.38 14.06 2.31
CA ALA A 195 3.47 13.49 3.30
C ALA A 195 3.52 14.26 4.62
N GLY A 196 4.73 14.52 5.15
CA GLY A 196 4.91 15.26 6.40
C GLY A 196 4.36 16.68 6.33
N ASP A 197 4.67 17.42 5.28
CA ASP A 197 4.19 18.79 5.08
C ASP A 197 2.66 18.81 4.93
N GLY A 198 2.08 17.86 4.17
CA GLY A 198 0.63 17.73 3.99
C GLY A 198 -0.09 17.35 5.28
N LEU A 199 0.45 16.38 6.05
CA LEU A 199 -0.11 15.98 7.34
C LEU A 199 -0.11 17.14 8.34
N ALA A 200 0.98 17.90 8.41
CA ALA A 200 1.04 19.08 9.27
C ALA A 200 0.06 20.16 8.82
N ALA A 201 -0.10 20.37 7.51
CA ALA A 201 -1.07 21.32 6.97
C ALA A 201 -2.51 20.90 7.27
N LEU A 202 -2.85 19.61 7.04
CA LEU A 202 -4.18 19.08 7.31
C LEU A 202 -4.51 19.12 8.81
N ARG A 203 -3.54 18.78 9.69
CA ARG A 203 -3.73 18.83 11.15
C ARG A 203 -4.13 20.22 11.63
N ARG A 204 -3.54 21.28 11.08
CA ARG A 204 -3.90 22.68 11.43
C ARG A 204 -5.31 23.07 11.01
N GLN A 205 -5.86 22.41 9.98
CA GLN A 205 -7.17 22.71 9.41
C GLN A 205 -8.31 21.87 10.03
N LEU A 206 -7.98 20.68 10.55
CA LEU A 206 -8.97 19.82 11.19
C LEU A 206 -9.25 20.26 12.63
N PRO A 207 -10.51 20.12 13.12
CA PRO A 207 -10.82 20.34 14.52
C PRO A 207 -9.95 19.49 15.44
N PRO A 208 -9.58 19.96 16.64
CA PRO A 208 -8.77 19.20 17.60
C PRO A 208 -9.39 17.86 17.99
N LYS A 209 -10.73 17.75 17.98
CA LYS A 209 -11.47 16.53 18.31
C LYS A 209 -11.34 15.43 17.25
N VAL A 210 -10.94 15.76 16.03
CA VAL A 210 -10.76 14.80 14.93
C VAL A 210 -9.34 14.24 14.99
N ALA A 211 -9.21 12.94 15.22
CA ALA A 211 -7.93 12.27 15.15
C ALA A 211 -7.42 12.20 13.70
N LEU A 212 -6.13 12.35 13.50
CA LEU A 212 -5.47 12.19 12.20
C LEU A 212 -4.52 11.00 12.25
N TRP A 213 -4.84 9.98 11.46
CA TRP A 213 -4.04 8.78 11.32
C TRP A 213 -3.33 8.75 9.97
N ALA A 214 -2.11 8.28 9.95
CA ALA A 214 -1.33 8.05 8.73
C ALA A 214 -0.70 6.67 8.80
N GLY A 215 -0.98 5.83 7.81
CA GLY A 215 -0.49 4.47 7.71
C GLY A 215 0.18 4.17 6.38
N GLY A 216 0.65 2.93 6.24
CA GLY A 216 1.32 2.40 5.06
C GLY A 216 2.84 2.55 5.12
N GLU A 217 3.52 1.96 4.14
CA GLU A 217 4.96 1.72 4.21
C GLU A 217 5.82 3.00 4.28
N MET A 218 5.34 4.12 3.73
CA MET A 218 6.03 5.41 3.86
C MET A 218 6.22 5.80 5.32
N THR A 219 5.28 5.47 6.22
CA THR A 219 5.33 5.89 7.63
C THR A 219 6.54 5.36 8.38
N ARG A 220 7.06 4.18 8.01
CA ARG A 220 8.30 3.60 8.54
C ARG A 220 9.53 4.47 8.28
N ARG A 221 9.46 5.36 7.30
CA ARG A 221 10.55 6.26 6.90
C ARG A 221 10.45 7.65 7.53
N VAL A 222 9.35 7.93 8.24
CA VAL A 222 9.16 9.19 8.95
C VAL A 222 10.00 9.19 10.22
N ARG A 223 11.07 9.98 10.23
CA ARG A 223 11.98 10.11 11.38
C ARG A 223 11.63 11.28 12.31
N LYS A 224 10.85 12.24 11.82
CA LYS A 224 10.45 13.42 12.57
C LYS A 224 9.09 13.21 13.16
N ALA A 225 8.94 13.47 14.47
CA ALA A 225 7.65 13.45 15.12
C ALA A 225 6.69 14.44 14.44
N LEU A 226 5.46 14.00 14.16
CA LEU A 226 4.38 14.82 13.63
C LEU A 226 3.39 15.08 14.78
N PRO A 227 3.37 16.28 15.40
CA PRO A 227 2.51 16.57 16.53
C PRO A 227 1.03 16.32 16.19
N ALA A 228 0.33 15.59 17.06
CA ALA A 228 -1.10 15.25 16.93
C ALA A 228 -1.45 14.48 15.63
N VAL A 229 -0.50 13.71 15.10
CA VAL A 229 -0.71 12.72 14.05
C VAL A 229 -0.32 11.35 14.60
N THR A 230 -1.23 10.38 14.52
CA THR A 230 -0.94 8.99 14.89
C THR A 230 -0.37 8.26 13.68
N LEU A 231 0.87 7.83 13.77
CA LEU A 231 1.47 6.98 12.75
C LEU A 231 1.12 5.51 13.05
N ILE A 232 0.47 4.87 12.10
CA ILE A 232 0.15 3.44 12.15
C ILE A 232 1.26 2.72 11.39
N ALA A 233 2.15 2.08 12.12
CA ALA A 233 3.14 1.18 11.54
C ALA A 233 2.55 -0.23 11.46
N GLU A 234 2.64 -0.86 10.31
CA GLU A 234 2.33 -2.26 10.13
C GLU A 234 3.35 -3.15 10.82
#